data_53d54f5528002cafa26be5554426d770
#
_entry.id   53d54f5528002cafa26be5554426d770
#
_cell.length_a   1.000
_cell.length_b   1.000
_cell.length_c   1.000
_cell.angle_alpha   90.00
_cell.angle_beta   90.00
_cell.angle_gamma   90.00
#
_symmetry.space_group_name_H-M   'P 1'
#
loop_
_entity.id
_entity.type
_entity.pdbx_description
1 polymer ?
#
loop_
_entity_poly.entity_id
_entity_poly.type
_entity_poly.pdbx_seq_one_letter_code
_entity_poly.pdbx_strand_id
1 'polypeptide(L)'
;MATFQKLTIPTDRVERLQYMKRMFPLATGSFLGDAWRGGRQEALRRLNTTDIEAYGRNRNFLNGAVSKLSPYLRHGCLTLSETSNNVQERYGAQSQKFVEELAWRDYWRRVWYELGDDIFSDIEDPKVALGDRLLPDFIRQGL
;
A
#
# COMPACT_ATOMS: atom_id res chain seq x y z
N MET A 1 -10.33 -2.23 33.07
CA MET A 1 -10.63 -1.65 31.73
C MET A 1 -9.54 -0.65 31.41
N ALA A 2 -8.80 -0.86 30.34
CA ALA A 2 -7.81 0.14 29.90
C ALA A 2 -8.55 1.35 29.32
N THR A 3 -8.39 2.52 29.95
CA THR A 3 -8.92 3.78 29.43
C THR A 3 -8.06 4.19 28.23
N PHE A 4 -8.62 4.12 27.04
CA PHE A 4 -7.97 4.65 25.84
C PHE A 4 -7.90 6.17 25.94
N GLN A 5 -6.72 6.72 26.14
CA GLN A 5 -6.52 8.14 26.10
C GLN A 5 -6.56 8.61 24.64
N LYS A 6 -7.40 9.59 24.34
CA LYS A 6 -7.47 10.18 22.99
C LYS A 6 -6.12 10.83 22.67
N LEU A 7 -5.46 10.34 21.63
CA LEU A 7 -4.22 10.95 21.13
C LEU A 7 -4.53 12.28 20.45
N THR A 8 -3.94 13.34 20.95
CA THR A 8 -3.99 14.66 20.30
C THR A 8 -2.72 14.83 19.48
N ILE A 9 -2.85 14.70 18.16
CA ILE A 9 -1.74 14.85 17.23
C ILE A 9 -1.71 16.31 16.75
N PRO A 10 -0.57 17.02 16.82
CA PRO A 10 -0.45 18.39 16.33
C PRO A 10 -0.81 18.50 14.84
N THR A 11 -1.51 19.56 14.47
CA THR A 11 -1.88 19.84 13.08
C THR A 11 -0.73 20.49 12.31
N ASP A 12 0.11 21.26 12.98
CA ASP A 12 1.31 21.83 12.39
C ASP A 12 2.35 20.73 12.08
N ARG A 13 3.04 20.89 10.97
CA ARG A 13 3.99 19.90 10.46
C ARG A 13 5.23 19.76 11.32
N VAL A 14 5.80 20.89 11.78
CA VAL A 14 7.02 20.91 12.58
C VAL A 14 6.76 20.33 13.96
N GLU A 15 5.66 20.75 14.59
CA GLU A 15 5.23 20.23 15.88
C GLU A 15 4.93 18.72 15.80
N ARG A 16 4.31 18.25 14.70
CA ARG A 16 4.04 16.83 14.48
C ARG A 16 5.31 16.01 14.34
N LEU A 17 6.32 16.51 13.64
CA LEU A 17 7.62 15.85 13.57
C LEU A 17 8.31 15.77 14.92
N GLN A 18 8.24 16.84 15.73
CA GLN A 18 8.77 16.84 17.09
C GLN A 18 7.99 15.86 17.99
N TYR A 19 6.67 15.83 17.86
CA TYR A 19 5.82 14.87 18.56
C TYR A 19 6.22 13.42 18.20
N MET A 20 6.38 13.10 16.91
CA MET A 20 6.79 11.77 16.45
C MET A 20 8.16 11.38 16.97
N LYS A 21 9.14 12.28 16.97
CA LYS A 21 10.46 12.03 17.55
C LYS A 21 10.43 11.71 19.05
N ARG A 22 9.54 12.37 19.80
CA ARG A 22 9.36 12.08 21.23
C ARG A 22 8.69 10.72 21.45
N MET A 23 7.67 10.41 20.66
CA MET A 23 6.89 9.16 20.82
C MET A 23 7.67 7.93 20.36
N PHE A 24 8.57 8.09 19.39
CA PHE A 24 9.34 6.99 18.79
C PHE A 24 10.84 7.30 18.80
N PRO A 25 11.48 7.39 19.98
CA PRO A 25 12.87 7.83 20.10
C PRO A 25 13.89 6.92 19.43
N LEU A 26 13.52 5.64 19.22
CA LEU A 26 14.37 4.65 18.57
C LEU A 26 14.14 4.56 17.04
N ALA A 27 13.16 5.30 16.52
CA ALA A 27 12.92 5.31 15.08
C ALA A 27 14.04 6.08 14.37
N THR A 28 14.71 5.42 13.45
CA THR A 28 15.73 6.00 12.57
C THR A 28 15.14 6.25 11.19
N GLY A 29 15.61 7.26 10.49
CA GLY A 29 15.17 7.57 9.15
C GLY A 29 15.11 9.06 8.87
N SER A 30 15.01 9.40 7.61
CA SER A 30 14.79 10.77 7.16
C SER A 30 13.34 10.96 6.73
N PHE A 31 12.86 12.18 6.89
CA PHE A 31 11.55 12.55 6.40
C PHE A 31 11.55 12.61 4.86
N LEU A 32 10.58 11.92 4.23
CA LEU A 32 10.46 11.83 2.76
C LEU A 32 10.05 13.15 2.06
N GLY A 33 10.00 14.27 2.79
CA GLY A 33 9.63 15.57 2.25
C GLY A 33 8.17 15.63 1.80
N ASP A 34 7.91 16.44 0.77
CA ASP A 34 6.58 16.64 0.21
C ASP A 34 6.16 15.58 -0.82
N ALA A 35 7.06 14.67 -1.17
CA ALA A 35 6.79 13.62 -2.16
C ALA A 35 5.62 12.71 -1.76
N TRP A 36 5.39 12.55 -0.45
CA TRP A 36 4.34 11.70 0.10
C TRP A 36 3.47 12.47 1.10
N ARG A 37 2.69 13.39 0.59
CA ARG A 37 1.67 14.06 1.40
C ARG A 37 0.56 13.09 1.75
N GLY A 38 0.15 13.09 3.01
CA GLY A 38 -1.01 12.33 3.48
C GLY A 38 -2.32 13.07 3.25
N GLY A 39 -3.43 12.39 3.59
CA GLY A 39 -4.76 12.97 3.64
C GLY A 39 -5.57 12.81 2.36
N ARG A 40 -6.89 13.03 2.52
CA ARG A 40 -7.89 12.77 1.49
C ARG A 40 -7.74 13.67 0.26
N GLN A 41 -7.40 14.94 0.44
CA GLN A 41 -7.24 15.88 -0.69
C GLN A 41 -6.12 15.42 -1.63
N GLU A 42 -4.98 15.01 -1.09
CA GLU A 42 -3.89 14.51 -1.90
C GLU A 42 -4.24 13.15 -2.54
N ALA A 43 -4.98 12.30 -1.83
CA ALA A 43 -5.46 11.04 -2.37
C ALA A 43 -6.36 11.25 -3.61
N LEU A 44 -7.30 12.18 -3.53
CA LEU A 44 -8.18 12.55 -4.65
C LEU A 44 -7.39 13.19 -5.80
N ARG A 45 -6.44 14.07 -5.48
CA ARG A 45 -5.57 14.67 -6.52
C ARG A 45 -4.84 13.57 -7.29
N ARG A 46 -4.23 12.60 -6.59
CA ARG A 46 -3.51 11.48 -7.22
C ARG A 46 -4.45 10.60 -8.04
N LEU A 47 -5.62 10.25 -7.50
CA LEU A 47 -6.62 9.49 -8.23
C LEU A 47 -6.99 10.19 -9.55
N ASN A 48 -7.22 11.50 -9.49
CA ASN A 48 -7.61 12.29 -10.66
C ASN A 48 -6.49 12.48 -11.69
N THR A 49 -5.23 12.39 -11.28
CA THR A 49 -4.07 12.53 -12.17
C THR A 49 -3.45 11.19 -12.60
N THR A 50 -3.98 10.06 -12.13
CA THR A 50 -3.51 8.75 -12.56
C THR A 50 -3.89 8.49 -14.01
N ASP A 51 -2.91 8.14 -14.84
CA ASP A 51 -3.14 7.69 -16.20
C ASP A 51 -3.56 6.21 -16.18
N ILE A 52 -4.88 6.00 -16.19
CA ILE A 52 -5.49 4.68 -16.08
C ILE A 52 -5.23 3.85 -17.33
N GLU A 53 -5.19 4.47 -18.49
CA GLU A 53 -4.94 3.79 -19.76
C GLU A 53 -3.50 3.29 -19.84
N ALA A 54 -2.52 4.13 -19.54
CA ALA A 54 -1.12 3.71 -19.48
C ALA A 54 -0.87 2.71 -18.34
N TYR A 55 -1.56 2.83 -17.20
CA TYR A 55 -1.51 1.86 -16.11
C TYR A 55 -1.82 0.43 -16.60
N GLY A 56 -2.87 0.26 -17.37
CA GLY A 56 -3.24 -1.06 -17.92
C GLY A 56 -2.12 -1.69 -18.76
N ARG A 57 -1.35 -0.87 -19.48
CA ARG A 57 -0.33 -1.34 -20.42
C ARG A 57 1.06 -1.56 -19.81
N ASN A 58 1.46 -0.69 -18.88
CA ASN A 58 2.89 -0.63 -18.50
C ASN A 58 3.17 -0.57 -16.98
N ARG A 59 2.19 -0.77 -16.11
CA ARG A 59 2.37 -0.70 -14.64
C ARG A 59 3.48 -1.61 -14.09
N ASN A 60 3.83 -2.67 -14.80
CA ASN A 60 4.84 -3.64 -14.36
C ASN A 60 6.28 -3.24 -14.74
N PHE A 61 6.46 -2.14 -15.46
CA PHE A 61 7.78 -1.63 -15.79
C PHE A 61 8.26 -0.63 -14.75
N LEU A 62 9.58 -0.52 -14.55
CA LEU A 62 10.16 0.40 -13.56
C LEU A 62 9.70 1.86 -13.74
N ASN A 63 9.58 2.30 -15.00
CA ASN A 63 9.11 3.63 -15.35
C ASN A 63 7.64 3.65 -15.78
N GLY A 64 6.89 2.60 -15.42
CA GLY A 64 5.48 2.47 -15.77
C GLY A 64 4.56 3.44 -15.03
N ALA A 65 3.36 3.58 -15.56
CA ALA A 65 2.31 4.38 -14.96
C ALA A 65 1.72 3.67 -13.73
N VAL A 66 2.24 3.97 -12.54
CA VAL A 66 1.70 3.47 -11.28
C VAL A 66 0.89 4.54 -10.57
N SER A 67 -0.25 4.16 -9.99
CA SER A 67 -1.17 5.11 -9.36
C SER A 67 -0.62 5.74 -8.08
N LYS A 68 0.29 5.04 -7.38
CA LYS A 68 0.79 5.43 -6.04
C LYS A 68 -0.33 5.67 -5.02
N LEU A 69 -1.48 4.99 -5.18
CA LEU A 69 -2.65 5.11 -4.31
C LEU A 69 -2.63 4.15 -3.12
N SER A 70 -1.74 3.16 -3.11
CA SER A 70 -1.68 2.14 -2.06
C SER A 70 -1.66 2.68 -0.63
N PRO A 71 -0.87 3.73 -0.27
CA PRO A 71 -0.90 4.29 1.08
C PRO A 71 -2.26 4.88 1.44
N TYR A 72 -2.91 5.55 0.51
CA TYR A 72 -4.20 6.21 0.73
C TYR A 72 -5.36 5.22 0.91
N LEU A 73 -5.33 4.13 0.14
CA LEU A 73 -6.27 3.01 0.31
C LEU A 73 -6.01 2.27 1.62
N ARG A 74 -4.74 2.04 1.98
CA ARG A 74 -4.38 1.36 3.23
C ARG A 74 -4.85 2.13 4.46
N HIS A 75 -4.69 3.45 4.45
CA HIS A 75 -5.03 4.32 5.57
C HIS A 75 -6.46 4.90 5.51
N GLY A 76 -7.31 4.39 4.60
CA GLY A 76 -8.71 4.79 4.52
C GLY A 76 -8.95 6.22 4.05
N CYS A 77 -7.97 6.87 3.41
CA CYS A 77 -8.17 8.18 2.77
C CYS A 77 -9.09 8.08 1.55
N LEU A 78 -9.10 6.92 0.90
CA LEU A 78 -10.03 6.51 -0.16
C LEU A 78 -10.52 5.10 0.14
N THR A 79 -11.77 4.81 -0.21
CA THR A 79 -12.29 3.44 -0.21
C THR A 79 -12.05 2.77 -1.55
N LEU A 80 -12.07 1.43 -1.58
CA LEU A 80 -11.98 0.69 -2.86
C LEU A 80 -13.17 0.99 -3.77
N SER A 81 -14.37 1.03 -3.19
CA SER A 81 -15.59 1.32 -3.93
C SER A 81 -15.56 2.72 -4.57
N GLU A 82 -15.22 3.76 -3.78
CA GLU A 82 -15.09 5.13 -4.29
C GLU A 82 -14.06 5.21 -5.42
N THR A 83 -12.91 4.55 -5.25
CA THR A 83 -11.83 4.54 -6.25
C THR A 83 -12.27 3.84 -7.52
N SER A 84 -12.89 2.67 -7.40
CA SER A 84 -13.42 1.90 -8.53
C SER A 84 -14.48 2.69 -9.31
N ASN A 85 -15.47 3.24 -8.61
CA ASN A 85 -16.53 4.01 -9.25
C ASN A 85 -15.97 5.22 -10.00
N ASN A 86 -15.07 5.98 -9.38
CA ASN A 86 -14.46 7.16 -10.02
C ASN A 86 -13.74 6.80 -11.33
N VAL A 87 -12.96 5.73 -11.34
CA VAL A 87 -12.22 5.36 -12.57
C VAL A 87 -13.14 4.75 -13.62
N GLN A 88 -14.18 4.01 -13.23
CA GLN A 88 -15.16 3.46 -14.15
C GLN A 88 -16.00 4.55 -14.82
N GLU A 89 -16.44 5.54 -14.06
CA GLU A 89 -17.19 6.69 -14.59
C GLU A 89 -16.38 7.51 -15.59
N ARG A 90 -15.08 7.67 -15.35
CA ARG A 90 -14.19 8.49 -16.18
C ARG A 90 -13.64 7.79 -17.40
N TYR A 91 -13.35 6.49 -17.31
CA TYR A 91 -12.59 5.74 -18.31
C TYR A 91 -13.36 4.54 -18.89
N GLY A 92 -14.53 4.20 -18.34
CA GLY A 92 -15.33 3.09 -18.83
C GLY A 92 -14.54 1.79 -18.91
N ALA A 93 -14.59 1.12 -20.06
CA ALA A 93 -13.90 -0.15 -20.29
C ALA A 93 -12.37 -0.09 -20.12
N GLN A 94 -11.75 1.07 -20.34
CA GLN A 94 -10.29 1.22 -20.16
C GLN A 94 -9.84 1.11 -18.70
N SER A 95 -10.77 1.26 -17.73
CA SER A 95 -10.50 1.09 -16.30
C SER A 95 -10.42 -0.37 -15.84
N GLN A 96 -10.82 -1.32 -16.68
CA GLN A 96 -10.99 -2.72 -16.29
C GLN A 96 -9.76 -3.27 -15.55
N LYS A 97 -8.55 -3.09 -16.11
CA LYS A 97 -7.34 -3.62 -15.51
C LYS A 97 -7.03 -2.99 -14.14
N PHE A 98 -7.32 -1.71 -13.97
CA PHE A 98 -7.14 -1.03 -12.70
C PHE A 98 -8.14 -1.55 -11.64
N VAL A 99 -9.40 -1.76 -12.03
CA VAL A 99 -10.44 -2.31 -11.14
C VAL A 99 -10.13 -3.75 -10.73
N GLU A 100 -9.61 -4.57 -11.65
CA GLU A 100 -9.12 -5.93 -11.33
C GLU A 100 -8.03 -5.91 -10.25
N GLU A 101 -7.09 -4.98 -10.33
CA GLU A 101 -6.02 -4.86 -9.31
C GLU A 101 -6.58 -4.39 -7.94
N LEU A 102 -7.63 -3.56 -7.94
CA LEU A 102 -8.36 -3.23 -6.70
C LEU A 102 -9.09 -4.46 -6.14
N ALA A 103 -9.69 -5.28 -6.99
CA ALA A 103 -10.36 -6.52 -6.59
C ALA A 103 -9.37 -7.54 -6.00
N TRP A 104 -8.17 -7.70 -6.58
CA TRP A 104 -7.11 -8.51 -6.01
C TRP A 104 -6.72 -8.06 -4.60
N ARG A 105 -6.65 -6.76 -4.35
CA ARG A 105 -6.39 -6.23 -3.02
C ARG A 105 -7.47 -6.63 -2.02
N ASP A 106 -8.76 -6.55 -2.39
CA ASP A 106 -9.87 -6.95 -1.51
C ASP A 106 -9.86 -8.47 -1.28
N TYR A 107 -9.65 -9.25 -2.32
CA TYR A 107 -9.53 -10.70 -2.25
C TYR A 107 -8.46 -11.14 -1.24
N TRP A 108 -7.23 -10.64 -1.36
CA TRP A 108 -6.14 -11.01 -0.46
C TRP A 108 -6.37 -10.56 0.99
N ARG A 109 -7.08 -9.46 1.20
CA ARG A 109 -7.51 -9.07 2.55
C ARG A 109 -8.51 -10.06 3.14
N ARG A 110 -9.46 -10.55 2.33
CA ARG A 110 -10.42 -11.58 2.77
C ARG A 110 -9.71 -12.89 3.07
N VAL A 111 -8.81 -13.32 2.21
CA VAL A 111 -7.98 -14.50 2.45
C VAL A 111 -7.24 -14.39 3.78
N TRP A 112 -6.66 -13.22 4.07
CA TRP A 112 -6.01 -13.00 5.36
C TRP A 112 -6.99 -13.08 6.55
N TYR A 113 -8.17 -12.52 6.43
CA TYR A 113 -9.18 -12.62 7.48
C TYR A 113 -9.63 -14.06 7.74
N GLU A 114 -9.76 -14.88 6.69
CA GLU A 114 -10.17 -16.28 6.79
C GLU A 114 -9.06 -17.19 7.34
N LEU A 115 -7.84 -17.00 6.89
CA LEU A 115 -6.71 -17.85 7.27
C LEU A 115 -6.00 -17.39 8.56
N GLY A 116 -6.09 -16.11 8.93
CA GLY A 116 -5.39 -15.58 10.09
C GLY A 116 -3.88 -15.86 10.00
N ASP A 117 -3.33 -16.51 11.02
CA ASP A 117 -1.90 -16.84 11.08
C ASP A 117 -1.49 -17.96 10.10
N ASP A 118 -2.46 -18.75 9.62
CA ASP A 118 -2.19 -19.80 8.61
C ASP A 118 -1.71 -19.22 7.26
N ILE A 119 -1.86 -17.91 7.05
CA ILE A 119 -1.31 -17.23 5.87
C ILE A 119 0.23 -17.35 5.76
N PHE A 120 0.90 -17.63 6.85
CA PHE A 120 2.35 -17.85 6.90
C PHE A 120 2.76 -19.31 6.62
N SER A 121 1.78 -20.20 6.46
CA SER A 121 2.01 -21.58 6.06
C SER A 121 1.88 -21.71 4.55
N ASP A 122 2.63 -22.62 3.96
CA ASP A 122 2.53 -22.90 2.53
C ASP A 122 1.12 -23.41 2.21
N ILE A 123 0.47 -22.79 1.22
CA ILE A 123 -0.89 -23.16 0.78
C ILE A 123 -0.85 -24.49 0.02
N GLU A 124 0.23 -24.78 -0.67
CA GLU A 124 0.45 -25.99 -1.45
C GLU A 124 1.83 -26.57 -1.10
N ASP A 125 1.93 -27.90 -1.12
CA ASP A 125 3.22 -28.55 -1.03
C ASP A 125 4.15 -28.13 -2.18
N PRO A 126 5.46 -28.01 -1.95
CA PRO A 126 6.41 -27.66 -2.99
C PRO A 126 6.29 -28.62 -4.17
N LYS A 127 6.03 -28.12 -5.37
CA LYS A 127 5.93 -28.93 -6.60
C LYS A 127 7.25 -29.59 -6.99
N VAL A 128 8.34 -29.14 -6.42
CA VAL A 128 9.70 -29.69 -6.59
C VAL A 128 10.30 -29.84 -5.21
N ALA A 129 10.87 -31.01 -4.91
CA ALA A 129 11.60 -31.22 -3.69
C ALA A 129 12.64 -30.08 -3.54
N LEU A 130 12.49 -29.30 -2.50
CA LEU A 130 13.49 -28.30 -2.11
C LEU A 130 14.69 -29.12 -1.59
N GLY A 131 15.60 -29.47 -2.49
CA GLY A 131 16.89 -30.01 -2.07
C GLY A 131 17.64 -28.98 -1.22
N ASP A 132 18.81 -29.35 -0.69
CA ASP A 132 19.70 -28.46 0.09
C ASP A 132 20.19 -27.30 -0.79
N ARG A 133 19.28 -26.41 -1.20
CA ARG A 133 19.62 -25.18 -1.91
C ARG A 133 20.20 -24.21 -0.90
N LEU A 134 21.52 -24.11 -0.92
CA LEU A 134 22.20 -23.05 -0.18
C LEU A 134 21.72 -21.69 -0.72
N LEU A 135 21.22 -20.85 0.16
CA LEU A 135 20.94 -19.45 -0.19
C LEU A 135 22.24 -18.81 -0.70
N PRO A 136 22.22 -18.16 -1.87
CA PRO A 136 23.36 -17.41 -2.35
C PRO A 136 23.90 -16.45 -1.28
N ASP A 137 25.22 -16.29 -1.20
CA ASP A 137 25.85 -15.50 -0.15
C ASP A 137 25.37 -14.05 -0.10
N PHE A 138 25.07 -13.44 -1.25
CA PHE A 138 24.51 -12.08 -1.31
C PHE A 138 23.15 -11.98 -0.62
N ILE A 139 22.33 -13.04 -0.62
CA ILE A 139 21.04 -13.04 0.09
C ILE A 139 21.30 -13.22 1.60
N ARG A 140 22.26 -14.08 1.98
CA ARG A 140 22.62 -14.28 3.40
C ARG A 140 23.20 -13.03 4.04
N GLN A 141 23.94 -12.25 3.28
CA GLN A 141 24.62 -11.04 3.75
C GLN A 141 23.72 -9.80 3.69
N GLY A 142 22.51 -9.91 3.12
CA GLY A 142 21.58 -8.80 3.01
C GLY A 142 22.04 -7.71 2.04
N LEU A 143 22.85 -8.08 1.05
CA LEU A 143 23.36 -7.17 0.01
C LEU A 143 22.43 -7.12 -1.19
#